data_d9b94e64b8daa6e271687ecc0883841b
#
_entry.id   d9b94e64b8daa6e271687ecc0883841b
#
_cell.length_a   1.000
_cell.length_b   1.000
_cell.length_c   1.000
_cell.angle_alpha   90.00
_cell.angle_beta   90.00
_cell.angle_gamma   90.00
#
_symmetry.space_group_name_H-M   'P 1'
#
loop_
_entity.id
_entity.type
_entity.pdbx_description
1 polymer ?
#
loop_
_entity_poly.entity_id
_entity_poly.type
_entity_poly.pdbx_seq_one_letter_code
_entity_poly.pdbx_strand_id
1 'polypeptide(L)'
;MFEKRGVDIIGLFDVAPTVVNTQFGELTVLHMDSLAEFCQQNQVDFAVLTLPKSEAAAVSEQLMQLGVHGLWNFTGAELSCEENGMIVENVHLGDSLMTLNYKLCADREAHLPEQD
;
A
#
# COMPACT_ATOMS: atom_id res chain seq x y z
N MET A 1 10.85 11.06 2.08
CA MET A 1 11.97 10.09 2.11
C MET A 1 12.15 9.39 0.76
N PHE A 2 11.11 8.80 0.21
CA PHE A 2 11.19 8.13 -1.09
C PHE A 2 11.54 9.09 -2.22
N GLU A 3 10.97 10.27 -2.19
CA GLU A 3 11.18 11.27 -3.24
C GLU A 3 12.65 11.64 -3.43
N LYS A 4 13.40 11.68 -2.34
CA LYS A 4 14.82 12.03 -2.40
C LYS A 4 15.68 10.97 -3.06
N ARG A 5 15.13 9.77 -3.27
CA ARG A 5 15.83 8.64 -3.89
C ARG A 5 15.32 8.33 -5.28
N GLY A 6 14.61 9.28 -5.89
CA GLY A 6 14.08 9.08 -7.22
C GLY A 6 12.79 8.29 -7.28
N VAL A 7 12.09 8.18 -6.15
CA VAL A 7 10.80 7.52 -6.08
C VAL A 7 9.73 8.55 -5.75
N ASP A 8 8.73 8.63 -6.60
CA ASP A 8 7.58 9.51 -6.41
C ASP A 8 6.36 8.71 -5.99
N ILE A 9 5.74 9.11 -4.89
CA ILE A 9 4.48 8.52 -4.47
C ILE A 9 3.36 9.29 -5.18
N ILE A 10 2.63 8.61 -6.06
CA ILE A 10 1.59 9.25 -6.86
C ILE A 10 0.17 8.89 -6.41
N GLY A 11 0.01 7.92 -5.55
CA GLY A 11 -1.31 7.54 -5.06
C GLY A 11 -1.26 6.78 -3.75
N LEU A 12 -2.29 6.98 -2.94
CA LEU A 12 -2.50 6.30 -1.66
C LEU A 12 -3.89 5.71 -1.67
N PHE A 13 -4.03 4.45 -1.26
CA PHE A 13 -5.30 3.73 -1.32
C PHE A 13 -5.61 3.01 -0.01
N ASP A 14 -6.86 3.02 0.39
CA ASP A 14 -7.33 2.29 1.55
C ASP A 14 -8.81 1.98 1.39
N VAL A 15 -9.34 1.11 2.26
CA VAL A 15 -10.77 0.80 2.33
C VAL A 15 -11.44 1.40 3.57
N ALA A 16 -10.66 1.84 4.54
CA ALA A 16 -11.20 2.35 5.80
C ALA A 16 -11.88 3.71 5.59
N PRO A 17 -13.17 3.85 5.97
CA PRO A 17 -13.86 5.12 5.77
C PRO A 17 -13.22 6.29 6.52
N THR A 18 -12.52 6.00 7.61
CA THR A 18 -11.84 7.04 8.40
C THR A 18 -10.57 7.54 7.74
N VAL A 19 -10.03 6.78 6.80
CA VAL A 19 -8.77 7.11 6.13
C VAL A 19 -9.00 7.65 4.73
N VAL A 20 -9.99 7.12 4.02
CA VAL A 20 -10.31 7.56 2.66
C VAL A 20 -10.72 9.04 2.68
N ASN A 21 -10.21 9.79 1.72
CA ASN A 21 -10.38 11.25 1.56
C ASN A 21 -9.56 12.10 2.56
N THR A 22 -8.74 11.49 3.39
CA THR A 22 -7.79 12.27 4.18
C THR A 22 -6.62 12.67 3.29
N GLN A 23 -5.93 13.74 3.66
CA GLN A 23 -4.79 14.24 2.90
C GLN A 23 -3.48 13.94 3.57
N PHE A 24 -2.49 13.54 2.77
CA PHE A 24 -1.11 13.40 3.19
C PHE A 24 -0.26 14.25 2.24
N GLY A 25 0.15 15.43 2.69
CA GLY A 25 0.83 16.35 1.81
C GLY A 25 -0.09 16.79 0.70
N GLU A 26 0.31 16.54 -0.53
CA GLU A 26 -0.47 16.89 -1.72
C GLU A 26 -1.38 15.75 -2.19
N LEU A 27 -1.29 14.60 -1.54
CA LEU A 27 -2.05 13.42 -1.95
C LEU A 27 -3.28 13.22 -1.08
N THR A 28 -4.35 12.81 -1.71
CA THR A 28 -5.58 12.40 -1.02
C THR A 28 -5.66 10.88 -1.06
N VAL A 29 -6.01 10.26 0.06
CA VAL A 29 -6.21 8.82 0.11
C VAL A 29 -7.49 8.47 -0.64
N LEU A 30 -7.37 7.59 -1.63
CA LEU A 30 -8.48 7.14 -2.44
C LEU A 30 -8.96 5.77 -1.95
N HIS A 31 -10.24 5.49 -2.22
CA HIS A 31 -10.76 4.16 -1.96
C HIS A 31 -10.17 3.16 -2.95
N MET A 32 -10.00 1.90 -2.52
CA MET A 32 -9.48 0.85 -3.39
C MET A 32 -10.30 0.66 -4.66
N ASP A 33 -11.58 1.00 -4.63
CA ASP A 33 -12.44 0.93 -5.83
C ASP A 33 -11.96 1.84 -6.96
N SER A 34 -11.17 2.85 -6.63
CA SER A 34 -10.61 3.78 -7.63
C SER A 34 -9.29 3.29 -8.22
N LEU A 35 -8.78 2.16 -7.75
CA LEU A 35 -7.45 1.69 -8.15
C LEU A 35 -7.36 1.40 -9.65
N ALA A 36 -8.36 0.74 -10.22
CA ALA A 36 -8.36 0.40 -11.64
C ALA A 36 -8.30 1.65 -12.51
N GLU A 37 -9.14 2.62 -12.20
CA GLU A 37 -9.17 3.88 -12.95
C GLU A 37 -7.85 4.64 -12.80
N PHE A 38 -7.31 4.66 -11.59
CA PHE A 38 -6.04 5.33 -11.33
C PHE A 38 -4.91 4.73 -12.17
N CYS A 39 -4.84 3.40 -12.25
CA CYS A 39 -3.82 2.72 -13.03
C CYS A 39 -4.01 2.91 -14.54
N GLN A 40 -5.22 3.17 -14.99
CA GLN A 40 -5.49 3.48 -16.39
C GLN A 40 -5.03 4.89 -16.76
N GLN A 41 -5.11 5.81 -15.81
CA GLN A 41 -4.78 7.21 -16.04
C GLN A 41 -3.33 7.55 -15.73
N ASN A 42 -2.64 6.70 -14.98
CA ASN A 42 -1.28 6.95 -14.55
C ASN A 42 -0.42 5.72 -14.78
N GLN A 43 0.84 5.97 -15.11
CA GLN A 43 1.81 4.88 -15.18
C GLN A 43 2.32 4.59 -13.78
N VAL A 44 2.05 3.40 -13.28
CA VAL A 44 2.48 2.97 -11.95
C VAL A 44 3.60 1.96 -12.13
N ASP A 45 4.77 2.30 -11.66
CA ASP A 45 5.95 1.44 -11.81
C ASP A 45 5.94 0.30 -10.80
N PHE A 46 5.60 0.60 -9.56
CA PHE A 46 5.45 -0.44 -8.55
C PHE A 46 4.51 0.03 -7.45
N ALA A 47 4.02 -0.91 -6.69
CA ALA A 47 3.15 -0.66 -5.55
C ALA A 47 3.79 -1.16 -4.26
N VAL A 48 3.55 -0.43 -3.17
CA VAL A 48 3.99 -0.83 -1.85
C VAL A 48 2.79 -1.40 -1.10
N LEU A 49 2.90 -2.65 -0.66
CA LEU A 49 1.82 -3.35 0.04
C LEU A 49 2.08 -3.33 1.54
N THR A 50 1.19 -2.64 2.27
CA THR A 50 1.25 -2.55 3.73
C THR A 50 -0.06 -3.00 4.38
N LEU A 51 -0.88 -3.70 3.62
CA LEU A 51 -2.20 -4.16 4.05
C LEU A 51 -2.10 -5.49 4.82
N PRO A 52 -3.22 -5.95 5.40
CA PRO A 52 -3.21 -7.24 6.11
C PRO A 52 -2.80 -8.40 5.21
N LYS A 53 -2.07 -9.33 5.81
CA LYS A 53 -1.55 -10.50 5.10
C LYS A 53 -2.63 -11.27 4.35
N SER A 54 -3.82 -11.36 4.92
CA SER A 54 -4.94 -12.10 4.32
C SER A 54 -5.46 -11.48 3.03
N GLU A 55 -5.17 -10.21 2.80
CA GLU A 55 -5.64 -9.50 1.62
C GLU A 55 -4.56 -9.31 0.56
N ALA A 56 -3.32 -9.64 0.91
CA ALA A 56 -2.18 -9.34 0.05
C ALA A 56 -2.26 -10.06 -1.31
N ALA A 57 -2.67 -11.32 -1.31
CA ALA A 57 -2.72 -12.10 -2.55
C ALA A 57 -3.74 -11.53 -3.54
N ALA A 58 -4.92 -11.19 -3.06
CA ALA A 58 -5.97 -10.65 -3.93
C ALA A 58 -5.58 -9.30 -4.52
N VAL A 59 -5.01 -8.42 -3.69
CA VAL A 59 -4.59 -7.09 -4.15
C VAL A 59 -3.42 -7.19 -5.11
N SER A 60 -2.45 -8.08 -4.85
CA SER A 60 -1.31 -8.25 -5.75
C SER A 60 -1.76 -8.75 -7.12
N GLU A 61 -2.71 -9.67 -7.16
CA GLU A 61 -3.25 -10.17 -8.41
C GLU A 61 -3.98 -9.06 -9.18
N GLN A 62 -4.75 -8.26 -8.48
CA GLN A 62 -5.44 -7.13 -9.08
C GLN A 62 -4.45 -6.14 -9.70
N LEU A 63 -3.37 -5.82 -8.98
CA LEU A 63 -2.33 -4.93 -9.49
C LEU A 63 -1.65 -5.50 -10.72
N MET A 64 -1.38 -6.80 -10.72
CA MET A 64 -0.80 -7.46 -11.87
C MET A 64 -1.70 -7.32 -13.11
N GLN A 65 -3.00 -7.53 -12.94
CA GLN A 65 -3.95 -7.40 -14.04
C GLN A 65 -4.07 -5.96 -14.54
N LEU A 66 -3.77 -4.99 -13.68
CA LEU A 66 -3.79 -3.57 -14.05
C LEU A 66 -2.48 -3.09 -14.68
N GLY A 67 -1.52 -3.99 -14.87
CA GLY A 67 -0.28 -3.68 -15.55
C GLY A 67 0.85 -3.21 -14.65
N VAL A 68 0.68 -3.30 -13.35
CA VAL A 68 1.76 -2.98 -12.40
C VAL A 68 2.71 -4.17 -12.35
N HIS A 69 3.99 -3.94 -12.58
CA HIS A 69 4.98 -5.01 -12.66
C HIS A 69 5.85 -5.18 -11.44
N GLY A 70 5.82 -4.25 -10.52
CA GLY A 70 6.64 -4.30 -9.32
C GLY A 70 5.82 -4.23 -8.05
N LEU A 71 6.20 -5.03 -7.06
CA LEU A 71 5.58 -5.00 -5.74
C LEU A 71 6.66 -4.96 -4.66
N TRP A 72 6.51 -4.04 -3.75
CA TRP A 72 7.33 -4.00 -2.54
C TRP A 72 6.45 -4.50 -1.40
N ASN A 73 6.68 -5.75 -1.01
CA ASN A 73 5.78 -6.47 -0.13
C ASN A 73 6.23 -6.40 1.32
N PHE A 74 5.47 -5.67 2.13
CA PHE A 74 5.69 -5.54 3.57
C PHE A 74 4.70 -6.39 4.38
N THR A 75 3.85 -7.17 3.70
CA THR A 75 2.75 -7.87 4.39
C THR A 75 3.16 -9.17 5.06
N GLY A 76 4.30 -9.73 4.67
CA GLY A 76 4.72 -11.04 5.13
C GLY A 76 4.05 -12.21 4.40
N ALA A 77 3.11 -11.94 3.51
CA ALA A 77 2.45 -12.99 2.74
C ALA A 77 3.37 -13.48 1.63
N GLU A 78 3.24 -14.76 1.30
CA GLU A 78 3.90 -15.31 0.13
C GLU A 78 3.04 -15.03 -1.08
N LEU A 79 3.61 -14.34 -2.07
CA LEU A 79 2.90 -13.95 -3.27
C LEU A 79 3.42 -14.74 -4.46
N SER A 80 2.52 -15.30 -5.24
CA SER A 80 2.86 -16.11 -6.40
C SER A 80 2.94 -15.31 -7.70
N CYS A 81 2.86 -13.98 -7.61
CA CYS A 81 2.87 -13.11 -8.78
C CYS A 81 4.16 -13.19 -9.59
N GLU A 82 5.25 -13.59 -8.95
CA GLU A 82 6.54 -13.72 -9.65
C GLU A 82 6.49 -14.74 -10.77
N GLU A 83 5.65 -15.75 -10.63
CA GLU A 83 5.46 -16.76 -11.66
C GLU A 83 4.85 -16.19 -12.94
N ASN A 84 4.19 -15.05 -12.81
CA ASN A 84 3.54 -14.36 -13.92
C ASN A 84 4.33 -13.14 -14.40
N GLY A 85 5.60 -13.05 -14.02
CA GLY A 85 6.49 -12.02 -14.53
C GLY A 85 6.55 -10.75 -13.69
N MET A 86 5.91 -10.71 -12.53
CA MET A 86 6.04 -9.57 -11.63
C MET A 86 7.35 -9.65 -10.85
N ILE A 87 7.90 -8.47 -10.58
CA ILE A 87 9.08 -8.35 -9.73
C ILE A 87 8.59 -8.06 -8.31
N VAL A 88 8.88 -8.97 -7.39
CA VAL A 88 8.43 -8.82 -6.01
C VAL A 88 9.65 -8.75 -5.10
N GLU A 89 9.74 -7.66 -4.34
CA GLU A 89 10.74 -7.52 -3.30
C GLU A 89 10.05 -7.70 -1.96
N ASN A 90 10.47 -8.71 -1.20
CA ASN A 90 9.88 -9.01 0.11
C ASN A 90 10.74 -8.41 1.21
N VAL A 91 10.09 -7.70 2.13
CA VAL A 91 10.76 -7.15 3.29
C VAL A 91 10.48 -8.06 4.47
N HIS A 92 11.51 -8.70 4.98
CA HIS A 92 11.42 -9.66 6.08
C HIS A 92 11.86 -8.99 7.38
N LEU A 93 11.16 -7.93 7.75
CA LEU A 93 11.41 -7.25 9.02
C LEU A 93 10.75 -7.96 10.20
N GLY A 94 10.06 -9.07 9.90
CA GLY A 94 9.42 -9.88 10.90
C GLY A 94 8.03 -9.37 11.26
N ASP A 95 7.21 -10.29 11.74
CA ASP A 95 5.85 -9.98 12.14
C ASP A 95 5.79 -8.99 13.28
N SER A 96 6.81 -8.99 14.14
CA SER A 96 6.83 -8.10 15.29
C SER A 96 6.92 -6.62 14.89
N LEU A 97 7.69 -6.31 13.85
CA LEU A 97 7.76 -4.92 13.38
C LEU A 97 6.44 -4.49 12.75
N MET A 98 5.84 -5.36 11.96
CA MET A 98 4.53 -5.06 11.37
C MET A 98 3.46 -4.89 12.45
N THR A 99 3.50 -5.74 13.47
CA THR A 99 2.59 -5.64 14.60
C THR A 99 2.78 -4.31 15.34
N LEU A 100 4.03 -3.94 15.57
CA LEU A 100 4.33 -2.65 16.21
C LEU A 100 3.82 -1.49 15.39
N ASN A 101 4.03 -1.55 14.08
CA ASN A 101 3.56 -0.50 13.20
C ASN A 101 2.04 -0.37 13.24
N TYR A 102 1.33 -1.48 13.24
CA TYR A 102 -0.12 -1.50 13.38
C TYR A 102 -0.55 -0.89 14.70
N LYS A 103 0.10 -1.26 15.79
CA LYS A 103 -0.23 -0.73 17.12
C LYS A 103 0.02 0.77 17.19
N LEU A 104 1.08 1.23 16.59
CA LEU A 104 1.38 2.66 16.56
C LEU A 104 0.36 3.43 15.74
N CYS A 105 -0.06 2.89 14.62
CA CYS A 105 -1.08 3.52 13.79
C CYS A 105 -2.42 3.56 14.50
N ALA A 106 -2.81 2.47 15.16
CA ALA A 106 -4.06 2.41 15.91
C ALA A 106 -4.06 3.38 17.08
N ASP A 107 -2.93 3.45 17.81
CA ASP A 107 -2.77 4.38 18.90
C ASP A 107 -2.86 5.83 18.42
N ARG A 108 -2.23 6.12 17.29
CA ARG A 108 -2.26 7.45 16.70
C ARG A 108 -3.67 7.84 16.28
N GLU A 109 -4.41 6.93 15.68
CA GLU A 109 -5.79 7.17 15.30
C GLU A 109 -6.67 7.40 16.53
N ALA A 110 -6.45 6.65 17.61
CA ALA A 110 -7.21 6.80 18.83
C ALA A 110 -6.94 8.15 19.51
N HIS A 111 -5.75 8.71 19.32
CA HIS A 111 -5.34 9.95 19.99
C HIS A 111 -5.50 11.20 19.12
N LEU A 112 -5.65 11.04 17.80
CA LEU A 112 -5.76 12.17 16.90
C LEU A 112 -6.87 13.16 17.30
N PRO A 113 -8.09 12.70 17.65
CA PRO A 113 -9.14 13.64 18.07
C PRO A 113 -8.78 14.42 19.32
N GLU A 114 -7.94 13.85 20.17
CA GLU A 114 -7.50 14.52 21.40
C GLU A 114 -6.41 15.54 21.14
N GLN A 115 -5.63 15.32 20.09
CA GLN A 115 -4.55 16.21 19.71
C GLN A 115 -5.03 17.40 18.88
N ASP A 116 -6.16 17.24 18.28
CA ASP A 116 -6.79 18.30 17.51
C ASP A 116 -7.50 19.30 18.42
#